data_0a685776cdce0c0046d8a0fbe329ab5b
#
_entry.id   0a685776cdce0c0046d8a0fbe329ab5b
#
_cell.length_a   1.000
_cell.length_b   1.000
_cell.length_c   1.000
_cell.angle_alpha   90.00
_cell.angle_beta   90.00
_cell.angle_gamma   90.00
#
_symmetry.space_group_name_H-M   'P 1'
#
loop_
_entity.id
_entity.type
_entity.pdbx_description
1 polymer ?
#
loop_
_entity_poly.entity_id
_entity_poly.type
_entity_poly.pdbx_seq_one_letter_code
_entity_poly.pdbx_strand_id
1 'polypeptide(L)'
;MVIQSVSTYETSSNSPSFTFAPAIPIVGYTIIKHQNQMQVLEEIKVSVYENVYSKKPKIMSFLEVIFMCIHPVYASIIQSIRRYHQEGDHEAAQKLKSQLPCFTPAGTFDGAHAIRNFQLPSHIIGLDYDHVPNRLEIIRLCAADPHTVAALESPTDGVKIFAYVEGIEGHHREGQLLVSRYYDQLTGLTSDP
;
A
#
# COMPACT_ATOMS: atom_id res chain seq x y z
N MET A 1 5.82 -7.26 3.60
CA MET A 1 4.48 -6.83 3.21
C MET A 1 3.72 -8.04 2.74
N VAL A 2 2.51 -8.22 3.18
CA VAL A 2 1.78 -9.48 2.93
C VAL A 2 0.32 -9.13 2.68
N ILE A 3 -0.28 -9.71 1.64
CA ILE A 3 -1.66 -9.43 1.23
C ILE A 3 -2.45 -10.73 1.14
N GLN A 4 -3.69 -10.68 1.59
CA GLN A 4 -4.73 -11.63 1.26
C GLN A 4 -5.71 -10.97 0.30
N SER A 5 -5.91 -11.54 -0.88
CA SER A 5 -7.00 -11.15 -1.77
C SER A 5 -8.26 -11.91 -1.39
N VAL A 6 -9.34 -11.21 -1.11
CA VAL A 6 -10.67 -11.83 -0.98
C VAL A 6 -11.45 -11.42 -2.21
N SER A 7 -11.66 -12.37 -3.12
CA SER A 7 -12.63 -12.23 -4.21
C SER A 7 -13.94 -12.84 -3.73
N THR A 8 -14.97 -12.03 -3.55
CA THR A 8 -16.34 -12.52 -3.40
C THR A 8 -16.94 -12.61 -4.78
N TYR A 9 -16.89 -13.80 -5.39
CA TYR A 9 -17.76 -14.12 -6.52
C TYR A 9 -18.98 -14.86 -5.99
N GLU A 10 -20.15 -14.32 -6.23
CA GLU A 10 -21.38 -15.12 -6.25
C GLU A 10 -21.32 -15.99 -7.52
N THR A 11 -21.09 -17.29 -7.35
CA THR A 11 -21.12 -18.23 -8.46
C THR A 11 -22.45 -18.95 -8.48
N SER A 12 -23.13 -18.84 -9.62
CA SER A 12 -24.11 -19.84 -10.06
C SER A 12 -23.39 -21.18 -10.22
N SER A 13 -24.02 -22.21 -9.67
CA SER A 13 -23.61 -23.61 -9.60
C SER A 13 -23.04 -24.16 -10.91
N ASN A 14 -21.74 -24.48 -10.91
CA ASN A 14 -21.02 -25.59 -11.53
C ASN A 14 -19.53 -25.25 -11.56
N SER A 15 -18.77 -25.67 -10.53
CA SER A 15 -17.33 -25.46 -10.47
C SER A 15 -16.61 -26.79 -10.19
N PRO A 16 -15.48 -27.06 -10.88
CA PRO A 16 -14.61 -28.16 -10.52
C PRO A 16 -13.92 -27.85 -9.17
N SER A 17 -13.84 -28.86 -8.33
CA SER A 17 -13.18 -28.80 -7.02
C SER A 17 -11.68 -28.58 -7.18
N PHE A 18 -11.19 -27.39 -6.82
CA PHE A 18 -9.76 -27.13 -6.64
C PHE A 18 -9.38 -27.40 -5.20
N THR A 19 -8.52 -28.40 -4.99
CA THR A 19 -7.84 -28.62 -3.72
C THR A 19 -6.74 -27.57 -3.57
N PHE A 20 -6.93 -26.67 -2.60
CA PHE A 20 -5.90 -25.69 -2.24
C PHE A 20 -4.75 -26.39 -1.51
N ALA A 21 -3.53 -26.14 -1.96
CA ALA A 21 -2.33 -26.43 -1.17
C ALA A 21 -2.40 -25.64 0.17
N PRO A 22 -1.76 -26.12 1.27
CA PRO A 22 -1.82 -25.47 2.56
C PRO A 22 -1.35 -24.01 2.42
N ALA A 23 -2.22 -23.09 2.82
CA ALA A 23 -2.00 -21.66 2.71
C ALA A 23 -0.74 -21.27 3.50
N ILE A 24 0.27 -20.76 2.81
CA ILE A 24 1.30 -19.94 3.43
C ILE A 24 0.54 -18.79 4.12
N PRO A 25 0.81 -18.47 5.40
CA PRO A 25 0.11 -17.39 6.06
C PRO A 25 0.42 -16.08 5.35
N ILE A 26 -0.46 -15.68 4.48
CA ILE A 26 -0.42 -14.41 3.77
C ILE A 26 -0.98 -13.38 4.73
N VAL A 27 -0.14 -12.49 5.23
CA VAL A 27 -0.49 -11.45 6.21
C VAL A 27 -0.64 -10.12 5.48
N GLY A 28 -1.83 -9.74 5.11
CA GLY A 28 -2.18 -8.47 4.46
C GLY A 28 -3.37 -8.61 3.50
N TYR A 29 -4.16 -7.54 3.32
CA TYR A 29 -5.28 -7.51 2.39
C TYR A 29 -5.11 -6.38 1.40
N THR A 30 -5.33 -6.68 0.11
CA THR A 30 -5.58 -5.66 -0.92
C THR A 30 -6.92 -6.00 -1.56
N ILE A 31 -7.78 -5.01 -1.70
CA ILE A 31 -9.04 -5.17 -2.42
C ILE A 31 -9.00 -4.27 -3.65
N ILE A 32 -8.99 -4.89 -4.82
CA ILE A 32 -9.18 -4.22 -6.11
C ILE A 32 -10.59 -4.57 -6.58
N LYS A 33 -11.47 -3.58 -6.58
CA LYS A 33 -12.93 -3.80 -6.63
C LYS A 33 -13.51 -4.09 -8.02
N HIS A 34 -12.89 -3.66 -9.13
CA HIS A 34 -13.47 -3.78 -10.47
C HIS A 34 -12.41 -3.89 -11.58
N GLN A 35 -12.76 -4.56 -12.70
CA GLN A 35 -11.88 -4.64 -13.88
C GLN A 35 -11.46 -3.26 -14.42
N ASN A 36 -12.37 -2.28 -14.40
CA ASN A 36 -12.05 -0.91 -14.80
C ASN A 36 -11.01 -0.23 -13.87
N GLN A 37 -11.01 -0.54 -12.57
CA GLN A 37 -10.00 -0.02 -11.65
C GLN A 37 -8.63 -0.63 -11.91
N MET A 38 -8.54 -1.91 -12.28
CA MET A 38 -7.28 -2.54 -12.66
C MET A 38 -6.62 -1.81 -13.84
N GLN A 39 -7.40 -1.50 -14.88
CA GLN A 39 -6.90 -0.77 -16.04
C GLN A 39 -6.42 0.63 -15.68
N VAL A 40 -7.15 1.36 -14.85
CA VAL A 40 -6.72 2.67 -14.35
C VAL A 40 -5.41 2.56 -13.56
N LEU A 41 -5.27 1.55 -12.70
CA LEU A 41 -4.05 1.35 -11.91
C LEU A 41 -2.83 0.93 -12.76
N GLU A 42 -3.04 0.32 -13.93
CA GLU A 42 -1.97 0.07 -14.93
C GLU A 42 -1.48 1.35 -15.60
N GLU A 43 -2.37 2.31 -15.81
CA GLU A 43 -2.04 3.59 -16.45
C GLU A 43 -1.32 4.56 -15.48
N ILE A 44 -1.67 4.52 -14.19
CA ILE A 44 -1.05 5.35 -13.15
C ILE A 44 0.41 4.94 -12.97
N LYS A 45 1.33 5.91 -13.10
CA LYS A 45 2.77 5.70 -12.96
C LYS A 45 3.31 6.34 -11.68
N VAL A 46 4.22 5.63 -11.03
CA VAL A 46 4.90 6.05 -9.82
C VAL A 46 6.38 5.72 -9.87
N SER A 47 7.18 6.41 -9.07
CA SER A 47 8.61 6.10 -8.93
C SER A 47 8.83 5.05 -7.85
N VAL A 48 9.57 4.00 -8.19
CA VAL A 48 9.97 2.92 -7.29
C VAL A 48 11.49 2.93 -7.12
N TYR A 49 11.94 2.94 -5.88
CA TYR A 49 13.34 2.94 -5.49
C TYR A 49 13.70 1.58 -4.89
N GLU A 50 14.92 1.12 -5.16
CA GLU A 50 15.43 -0.14 -4.62
C GLU A 50 15.45 -0.18 -3.08
N ASN A 51 15.69 0.97 -2.46
CA ASN A 51 15.62 1.22 -1.03
C ASN A 51 15.54 2.72 -0.76
N VAL A 52 15.41 3.14 0.51
CA VAL A 52 15.27 4.56 0.89
C VAL A 52 16.48 5.44 0.57
N TYR A 53 17.64 4.85 0.31
CA TYR A 53 18.88 5.58 -0.03
C TYR A 53 19.08 5.72 -1.53
N SER A 54 18.33 4.99 -2.33
CA SER A 54 18.44 5.00 -3.79
C SER A 54 18.00 6.36 -4.35
N LYS A 55 18.74 6.84 -5.36
CA LYS A 55 18.45 8.09 -6.07
C LYS A 55 18.04 7.87 -7.52
N LYS A 56 17.92 6.62 -7.93
CA LYS A 56 17.58 6.23 -9.31
C LYS A 56 16.30 5.42 -9.27
N PRO A 57 15.14 6.03 -9.53
CA PRO A 57 13.88 5.31 -9.56
C PRO A 57 13.72 4.50 -10.85
N LYS A 58 12.90 3.45 -10.74
CA LYS A 58 12.23 2.83 -11.88
C LYS A 58 10.80 3.35 -11.93
N ILE A 59 10.29 3.65 -13.11
CA ILE A 59 8.90 4.00 -13.29
C ILE A 59 8.11 2.69 -13.47
N MET A 60 7.12 2.50 -12.61
CA MET A 60 6.25 1.33 -12.63
C MET A 60 4.78 1.77 -12.59
N SER A 61 3.88 0.92 -13.05
CA SER A 61 2.46 1.15 -12.80
C SER A 61 2.14 0.97 -11.31
N PHE A 62 1.10 1.65 -10.84
CA PHE A 62 0.68 1.48 -9.46
C PHE A 62 0.19 0.04 -9.19
N LEU A 63 -0.38 -0.62 -10.18
CA LEU A 63 -0.76 -2.03 -10.11
C LEU A 63 0.47 -2.95 -9.90
N GLU A 64 1.55 -2.76 -10.66
CA GLU A 64 2.80 -3.51 -10.46
C GLU A 64 3.38 -3.29 -9.06
N VAL A 65 3.28 -2.05 -8.54
CA VAL A 65 3.71 -1.74 -7.17
C VAL A 65 2.88 -2.49 -6.15
N ILE A 66 1.56 -2.55 -6.29
CA ILE A 66 0.72 -3.35 -5.40
C ILE A 66 1.15 -4.82 -5.44
N PHE A 67 1.37 -5.41 -6.62
CA PHE A 67 1.85 -6.79 -6.73
C PHE A 67 3.24 -6.98 -6.12
N MET A 68 4.15 -6.01 -6.29
CA MET A 68 5.46 -6.02 -5.63
C MET A 68 5.29 -6.04 -4.10
N CYS A 69 4.36 -5.26 -3.60
CA CYS A 69 4.08 -5.13 -2.17
C CYS A 69 3.62 -6.45 -1.53
N ILE A 70 2.94 -7.30 -2.28
CA ILE A 70 2.42 -8.61 -1.81
C ILE A 70 3.32 -9.78 -2.20
N HIS A 71 4.40 -9.52 -2.91
CA HIS A 71 5.25 -10.59 -3.42
C HIS A 71 5.95 -11.36 -2.29
N PRO A 72 5.88 -12.69 -2.27
CA PRO A 72 6.40 -13.50 -1.17
C PRO A 72 7.92 -13.39 -0.96
N VAL A 73 8.66 -12.86 -1.93
CA VAL A 73 10.11 -12.64 -1.81
C VAL A 73 10.49 -11.75 -0.61
N TYR A 74 9.59 -10.88 -0.18
CA TYR A 74 9.82 -10.01 0.97
C TYR A 74 9.30 -10.59 2.31
N ALA A 75 8.64 -11.74 2.29
CA ALA A 75 7.99 -12.28 3.49
C ALA A 75 8.97 -12.50 4.65
N SER A 76 10.15 -13.07 4.39
CA SER A 76 11.14 -13.36 5.42
C SER A 76 11.72 -12.11 6.08
N ILE A 77 12.04 -11.08 5.28
CA ILE A 77 12.55 -9.81 5.81
C ILE A 77 11.47 -9.07 6.61
N ILE A 78 10.21 -9.10 6.15
CA ILE A 78 9.08 -8.49 6.86
C ILE A 78 8.82 -9.21 8.20
N GLN A 79 8.88 -10.54 8.23
CA GLN A 79 8.75 -11.29 9.48
C GLN A 79 9.87 -10.91 10.47
N SER A 80 11.10 -10.73 9.98
CA SER A 80 12.22 -10.29 10.81
C SER A 80 12.01 -8.87 11.34
N ILE A 81 11.51 -7.94 10.51
CA ILE A 81 11.18 -6.57 10.93
C ILE A 81 10.13 -6.60 12.05
N ARG A 82 9.05 -7.38 11.88
CA ARG A 82 7.98 -7.51 12.86
C ARG A 82 8.47 -8.12 14.17
N ARG A 83 9.32 -9.14 14.10
CA ARG A 83 9.92 -9.74 15.28
C ARG A 83 10.76 -8.72 16.05
N TYR A 84 11.72 -8.02 15.43
CA TYR A 84 12.52 -7.01 16.10
C TYR A 84 11.68 -5.88 16.68
N HIS A 85 10.64 -5.46 15.95
CA HIS A 85 9.72 -4.45 16.45
C HIS A 85 8.96 -4.92 17.71
N GLN A 86 8.49 -6.17 17.75
CA GLN A 86 7.82 -6.77 18.91
C GLN A 86 8.78 -6.97 20.10
N GLU A 87 10.05 -7.28 19.85
CA GLU A 87 11.10 -7.41 20.84
C GLU A 87 11.60 -6.05 21.40
N GLY A 88 11.12 -4.93 20.81
CA GLY A 88 11.52 -3.57 21.17
C GLY A 88 12.85 -3.12 20.55
N ASP A 89 13.46 -3.94 19.69
CA ASP A 89 14.67 -3.57 18.93
C ASP A 89 14.28 -2.76 17.68
N HIS A 90 13.87 -1.53 17.92
CA HIS A 90 13.42 -0.63 16.86
C HIS A 90 14.54 -0.25 15.87
N GLU A 91 15.80 -0.26 16.33
CA GLU A 91 16.96 0.04 15.47
C GLU A 91 17.18 -1.08 14.45
N ALA A 92 17.18 -2.34 14.87
CA ALA A 92 17.29 -3.48 13.96
C ALA A 92 16.09 -3.55 12.99
N ALA A 93 14.88 -3.31 13.49
CA ALA A 93 13.69 -3.25 12.66
C ALA A 93 13.81 -2.17 11.57
N GLN A 94 14.21 -0.94 11.94
CA GLN A 94 14.37 0.18 11.02
C GLN A 94 15.49 -0.06 10.00
N LYS A 95 16.61 -0.66 10.42
CA LYS A 95 17.71 -1.03 9.53
C LYS A 95 17.25 -2.01 8.44
N LEU A 96 16.46 -3.01 8.77
CA LEU A 96 15.88 -3.94 7.80
C LEU A 96 14.81 -3.26 6.93
N LYS A 97 13.94 -2.44 7.54
CA LYS A 97 12.90 -1.70 6.82
C LYS A 97 13.51 -0.79 5.75
N SER A 98 14.65 -0.16 6.03
CA SER A 98 15.34 0.73 5.09
C SER A 98 15.95 0.02 3.86
N GLN A 99 16.04 -1.31 3.88
CA GLN A 99 16.50 -2.13 2.75
C GLN A 99 15.35 -2.55 1.82
N LEU A 100 14.10 -2.39 2.25
CA LEU A 100 12.96 -2.71 1.41
C LEU A 100 12.81 -1.70 0.27
N PRO A 101 12.31 -2.13 -0.90
CA PRO A 101 11.88 -1.21 -1.93
C PRO A 101 10.84 -0.23 -1.39
N CYS A 102 10.94 1.01 -1.83
CA CYS A 102 9.97 2.05 -1.52
C CYS A 102 9.49 2.75 -2.79
N PHE A 103 8.35 3.39 -2.71
CA PHE A 103 7.78 4.10 -3.84
C PHE A 103 7.13 5.41 -3.39
N THR A 104 6.90 6.29 -4.37
CA THR A 104 6.30 7.61 -4.16
C THR A 104 4.86 7.59 -4.68
N PRO A 105 3.83 7.42 -3.82
CA PRO A 105 2.45 7.35 -4.28
C PRO A 105 2.01 8.62 -5.01
N ALA A 106 2.54 9.79 -4.65
CA ALA A 106 2.18 11.08 -5.25
C ALA A 106 2.48 11.21 -6.76
N GLY A 107 3.37 10.39 -7.32
CA GLY A 107 3.71 10.45 -8.74
C GLY A 107 5.13 10.02 -9.07
N THR A 108 5.61 10.48 -10.24
CA THR A 108 6.93 10.15 -10.76
C THR A 108 7.95 11.25 -10.46
N PHE A 109 9.21 10.83 -10.32
CA PHE A 109 10.35 11.70 -10.03
C PHE A 109 11.53 11.37 -10.96
N ASP A 110 12.27 12.37 -11.37
CA ASP A 110 13.54 12.19 -12.07
C ASP A 110 14.70 12.31 -11.06
N GLY A 111 15.24 11.17 -10.66
CA GLY A 111 16.30 11.09 -9.66
C GLY A 111 15.78 10.91 -8.23
N ALA A 112 16.41 11.58 -7.26
CA ALA A 112 16.06 11.43 -5.86
C ALA A 112 14.64 11.93 -5.54
N HIS A 113 14.00 11.30 -4.54
CA HIS A 113 12.71 11.71 -4.02
C HIS A 113 12.79 13.11 -3.36
N ALA A 114 12.64 14.15 -4.18
CA ALA A 114 12.62 15.53 -3.75
C ALA A 114 11.69 16.33 -4.67
N ILE A 115 10.99 17.34 -4.12
CA ILE A 115 9.97 18.13 -4.84
C ILE A 115 10.50 18.71 -6.16
N ARG A 116 11.77 19.16 -6.21
CA ARG A 116 12.41 19.67 -7.42
C ARG A 116 12.54 18.67 -8.56
N ASN A 117 12.44 17.37 -8.26
CA ASN A 117 12.57 16.27 -9.21
C ASN A 117 11.20 15.70 -9.61
N PHE A 118 10.11 16.26 -9.09
CA PHE A 118 8.75 15.82 -9.39
C PHE A 118 8.43 16.05 -10.87
N GLN A 119 7.83 15.05 -11.52
CA GLN A 119 7.54 15.07 -12.95
C GLN A 119 6.04 15.04 -13.23
N LEU A 120 5.38 13.95 -12.86
CA LEU A 120 3.95 13.73 -13.18
C LEU A 120 3.19 13.28 -11.94
N PRO A 121 2.01 13.85 -11.67
CA PRO A 121 1.13 13.40 -10.59
C PRO A 121 0.54 12.02 -10.92
N SER A 122 0.30 11.23 -9.88
CA SER A 122 -0.37 9.93 -9.96
C SER A 122 -1.85 10.01 -9.61
N HIS A 123 -2.30 11.11 -9.01
CA HIS A 123 -3.61 11.25 -8.36
C HIS A 123 -3.82 10.30 -7.16
N ILE A 124 -2.75 9.65 -6.67
CA ILE A 124 -2.81 8.78 -5.50
C ILE A 124 -2.34 9.55 -4.26
N ILE A 125 -3.18 9.57 -3.24
CA ILE A 125 -2.84 9.98 -1.88
C ILE A 125 -2.56 8.73 -1.06
N GLY A 126 -1.37 8.66 -0.45
CA GLY A 126 -1.02 7.62 0.52
C GLY A 126 -1.13 8.15 1.94
N LEU A 127 -1.81 7.41 2.80
CA LEU A 127 -1.90 7.66 4.24
C LEU A 127 -1.17 6.56 4.99
N ASP A 128 -0.51 6.93 6.07
CA ASP A 128 0.15 6.00 6.99
C ASP A 128 -0.49 6.11 8.38
N TYR A 129 -0.85 4.97 8.94
CA TYR A 129 -1.38 4.86 10.30
C TYR A 129 -0.48 3.92 11.06
N ASP A 130 0.23 4.44 12.05
CA ASP A 130 1.09 3.63 12.91
C ASP A 130 0.33 3.09 14.14
N HIS A 131 0.84 2.01 14.74
CA HIS A 131 0.32 1.41 15.98
C HIS A 131 -1.15 1.01 15.93
N VAL A 132 -1.59 0.42 14.81
CA VAL A 132 -2.99 0.00 14.60
C VAL A 132 -3.24 -1.39 15.21
N PRO A 133 -4.01 -1.52 16.31
CA PRO A 133 -4.21 -2.80 16.98
C PRO A 133 -5.01 -3.80 16.14
N ASN A 134 -6.05 -3.34 15.46
CA ASN A 134 -6.98 -4.16 14.67
C ASN A 134 -6.77 -3.97 13.16
N ARG A 135 -5.52 -4.12 12.68
CA ARG A 135 -5.14 -3.84 11.28
C ARG A 135 -6.07 -4.43 10.24
N LEU A 136 -6.44 -5.70 10.40
CA LEU A 136 -7.29 -6.39 9.43
C LEU A 136 -8.71 -5.81 9.35
N GLU A 137 -9.25 -5.34 10.47
CA GLU A 137 -10.54 -4.70 10.53
C GLU A 137 -10.50 -3.33 9.83
N ILE A 138 -9.48 -2.53 10.13
CA ILE A 138 -9.26 -1.23 9.47
C ILE A 138 -9.06 -1.40 7.97
N ILE A 139 -8.25 -2.38 7.53
CA ILE A 139 -8.05 -2.67 6.11
C ILE A 139 -9.38 -3.05 5.43
N ARG A 140 -10.21 -3.90 6.06
CA ARG A 140 -11.52 -4.28 5.50
C ARG A 140 -12.46 -3.08 5.41
N LEU A 141 -12.50 -2.25 6.45
CA LEU A 141 -13.29 -1.03 6.50
C LEU A 141 -12.90 -0.09 5.37
N CYS A 142 -11.62 0.24 5.25
CA CYS A 142 -11.12 1.10 4.18
C CYS A 142 -11.31 0.50 2.80
N ALA A 143 -11.06 -0.80 2.65
CA ALA A 143 -11.26 -1.48 1.39
C ALA A 143 -12.74 -1.53 0.95
N ALA A 144 -13.70 -1.39 1.87
CA ALA A 144 -15.12 -1.22 1.53
C ALA A 144 -15.44 0.17 0.98
N ASP A 145 -14.59 1.17 1.23
CA ASP A 145 -14.77 2.53 0.75
C ASP A 145 -14.51 2.67 -0.77
N PRO A 146 -15.34 3.42 -1.53
CA PRO A 146 -15.23 3.53 -2.98
C PRO A 146 -13.98 4.31 -3.44
N HIS A 147 -13.40 5.18 -2.59
CA HIS A 147 -12.22 5.98 -2.93
C HIS A 147 -10.90 5.22 -2.68
N THR A 148 -10.94 4.12 -1.92
CA THR A 148 -9.76 3.31 -1.64
C THR A 148 -9.36 2.48 -2.86
N VAL A 149 -8.15 2.67 -3.35
CA VAL A 149 -7.57 1.84 -4.41
C VAL A 149 -6.72 0.70 -3.87
N ALA A 150 -6.13 0.88 -2.69
CA ALA A 150 -5.45 -0.20 -1.95
C ALA A 150 -5.37 0.11 -0.46
N ALA A 151 -5.40 -0.93 0.37
CA ALA A 151 -5.13 -0.86 1.80
C ALA A 151 -4.22 -2.04 2.19
N LEU A 152 -3.11 -1.75 2.88
CA LEU A 152 -2.03 -2.71 3.14
C LEU A 152 -1.58 -2.65 4.60
N GLU A 153 -1.16 -3.79 5.17
CA GLU A 153 -0.38 -3.74 6.40
C GLU A 153 1.00 -3.12 6.15
N SER A 154 1.47 -2.29 7.06
CA SER A 154 2.86 -1.84 7.06
C SER A 154 3.81 -3.00 7.40
N PRO A 155 5.11 -2.88 7.10
CA PRO A 155 6.10 -3.86 7.54
C PRO A 155 6.21 -4.01 9.07
N THR A 156 5.71 -3.05 9.85
CA THR A 156 5.68 -3.04 11.31
C THR A 156 4.28 -3.38 11.83
N ASP A 157 3.62 -2.43 12.46
CA ASP A 157 2.35 -2.58 13.17
C ASP A 157 1.25 -1.61 12.69
N GLY A 158 1.46 -0.95 11.56
CA GLY A 158 0.55 0.03 10.99
C GLY A 158 -0.23 -0.45 9.77
N VAL A 159 -0.98 0.47 9.19
CA VAL A 159 -1.78 0.30 7.96
C VAL A 159 -1.47 1.45 7.01
N LYS A 160 -1.33 1.13 5.73
CA LYS A 160 -1.20 2.11 4.65
C LYS A 160 -2.45 2.07 3.78
N ILE A 161 -3.03 3.24 3.54
CA ILE A 161 -4.23 3.40 2.71
C ILE A 161 -3.85 4.27 1.52
N PHE A 162 -4.29 3.86 0.34
CA PHE A 162 -4.10 4.61 -0.90
C PHE A 162 -5.46 4.95 -1.49
N ALA A 163 -5.69 6.24 -1.70
CA ALA A 163 -6.92 6.76 -2.28
C ALA A 163 -6.63 7.44 -3.62
N TYR A 164 -7.54 7.28 -4.58
CA TYR A 164 -7.49 8.02 -5.84
C TYR A 164 -8.33 9.30 -5.73
N VAL A 165 -7.74 10.44 -6.14
CA VAL A 165 -8.37 11.77 -6.04
C VAL A 165 -8.18 12.51 -7.36
N GLU A 166 -9.25 12.74 -8.10
CA GLU A 166 -9.22 13.56 -9.31
C GLU A 166 -9.00 15.06 -8.99
N GLY A 167 -8.38 15.78 -9.91
CA GLY A 167 -8.23 17.23 -9.83
C GLY A 167 -7.25 17.72 -8.74
N ILE A 168 -6.33 16.87 -8.29
CA ILE A 168 -5.35 17.17 -7.23
C ILE A 168 -4.10 17.91 -7.77
N GLU A 169 -3.99 18.09 -9.10
CA GLU A 169 -2.83 18.71 -9.74
C GLU A 169 -2.58 20.10 -9.19
N GLY A 170 -1.38 20.32 -8.69
CA GLY A 170 -0.99 21.58 -8.06
C GLY A 170 -1.52 21.78 -6.62
N HIS A 171 -2.40 20.91 -6.13
CA HIS A 171 -3.05 20.99 -4.81
C HIS A 171 -2.82 19.74 -3.95
N HIS A 172 -1.68 19.07 -4.12
CA HIS A 172 -1.42 17.79 -3.44
C HIS A 172 -1.51 17.90 -1.91
N ARG A 173 -1.03 19.01 -1.32
CA ARG A 173 -1.09 19.21 0.13
C ARG A 173 -2.52 19.34 0.65
N GLU A 174 -3.34 20.11 -0.06
CA GLU A 174 -4.76 20.27 0.27
C GLU A 174 -5.51 18.95 0.12
N GLY A 175 -5.23 18.21 -0.94
CA GLY A 175 -5.76 16.87 -1.16
C GLY A 175 -5.35 15.91 -0.04
N GLN A 176 -4.07 15.91 0.36
CA GLN A 176 -3.58 15.14 1.49
C GLN A 176 -4.38 15.42 2.77
N LEU A 177 -4.56 16.70 3.12
CA LEU A 177 -5.31 17.10 4.32
C LEU A 177 -6.78 16.69 4.26
N LEU A 178 -7.41 16.79 3.09
CA LEU A 178 -8.80 16.40 2.90
C LEU A 178 -8.97 14.88 3.08
N VAL A 179 -8.13 14.11 2.41
CA VAL A 179 -8.16 12.65 2.43
C VAL A 179 -7.80 12.13 3.84
N SER A 180 -6.81 12.71 4.51
CA SER A 180 -6.49 12.39 5.91
C SER A 180 -7.73 12.54 6.81
N ARG A 181 -8.37 13.70 6.79
CA ARG A 181 -9.57 13.94 7.61
C ARG A 181 -10.71 12.96 7.31
N TYR A 182 -10.90 12.64 6.04
CA TYR A 182 -11.92 11.68 5.63
C TYR A 182 -11.66 10.28 6.23
N TYR A 183 -10.45 9.75 6.06
CA TYR A 183 -10.11 8.42 6.57
C TYR A 183 -9.91 8.40 8.09
N ASP A 184 -9.48 9.49 8.71
CA ASP A 184 -9.42 9.62 10.18
C ASP A 184 -10.84 9.50 10.78
N GLN A 185 -11.84 10.14 10.15
CA GLN A 185 -13.24 10.00 10.55
C GLN A 185 -13.79 8.57 10.30
N LEU A 186 -13.43 7.96 9.15
CA LEU A 186 -13.88 6.62 8.79
C LEU A 186 -13.32 5.56 9.74
N THR A 187 -12.05 5.67 10.10
CA THR A 187 -11.32 4.67 10.89
C THR A 187 -11.36 4.91 12.40
N GLY A 188 -11.63 6.13 12.83
CA GLY A 188 -11.47 6.57 14.21
C GLY A 188 -10.00 6.70 14.66
N LEU A 189 -9.05 6.66 13.70
CA LEU A 189 -7.61 6.80 13.93
C LEU A 189 -7.14 8.19 13.50
N THR A 190 -5.86 8.49 13.74
CA THR A 190 -5.20 9.71 13.24
C THR A 190 -4.06 9.28 12.34
N SER A 191 -4.06 9.74 11.09
CA SER A 191 -2.99 9.49 10.14
C SER A 191 -1.75 10.33 10.47
N ASP A 192 -0.58 9.79 10.14
CA ASP A 192 0.65 10.56 10.20
C ASP A 192 0.63 11.70 9.16
N PRO A 193 1.16 12.89 9.51
CA PRO A 193 1.12 14.07 8.66
C PRO A 193 1.99 13.98 7.39
#